data_d9041351419ee66aee6ea21024c741db
#
_entry.id   d9041351419ee66aee6ea21024c741db
#
_cell.length_a   1.000
_cell.length_b   1.000
_cell.length_c   1.000
_cell.angle_alpha   90.00
_cell.angle_beta   90.00
_cell.angle_gamma   90.00
#
_symmetry.space_group_name_H-M   'P 1'
#
loop_
_entity.id
_entity.type
_entity.pdbx_description
1 polymer ?
#
loop_
_entity_poly.entity_id
_entity_poly.type
_entity_poly.pdbx_seq_one_letter_code
_entity_poly.pdbx_strand_id
1 'polypeptide(L)'
;MTKDHQLDIEDEFLMFMMRLRLGLTITDFSFRFSLSKATVSTILTTWLKYLFIHLGQLKIWPHRNVLGSHMPKDFKEKYPNNVCIIDCTELKIQVPSSLVKQSQSYSNYKSTNTLKSLVGVDAKGDFMFISQLYTGSISEKQIVYRCGLLNLLAQKVSLGEVLPGDAIMADKGFDIGSELSKLKLKLNIPPFLGSDTQFEESDVIKTQTIAQHHIHVERAIGKVRRFAIFSSPLPVAMLGSVNQLWSVCCLISNFMDPILE
;
A
#
# COMPACT_ATOMS: atom_id res chain seq x y z
N MET A 1 17.55 43.67 9.15
CA MET A 1 17.18 42.86 10.31
C MET A 1 16.32 41.71 9.78
N THR A 2 16.93 40.58 9.48
CA THR A 2 16.26 39.35 9.15
C THR A 2 15.71 38.77 10.45
N LYS A 3 14.40 38.87 10.65
CA LYS A 3 13.72 38.07 11.69
C LYS A 3 13.98 36.62 11.33
N ASP A 4 14.70 35.90 12.17
CA ASP A 4 14.69 34.44 12.18
C ASP A 4 13.26 33.99 12.50
N HIS A 5 12.43 33.84 11.47
CA HIS A 5 11.14 33.19 11.59
C HIS A 5 11.41 31.68 11.64
N GLN A 6 11.72 31.21 12.82
CA GLN A 6 11.68 29.79 13.11
C GLN A 6 10.22 29.44 13.31
N LEU A 7 9.69 28.54 12.47
CA LEU A 7 8.34 28.00 12.69
C LEU A 7 8.33 27.15 13.95
N ASP A 8 7.20 27.13 14.64
CA ASP A 8 6.96 26.19 15.70
C ASP A 8 6.82 24.76 15.11
N ILE A 9 7.07 23.76 15.92
CA ILE A 9 7.10 22.36 15.48
C ILE A 9 5.72 21.91 14.95
N GLU A 10 4.65 22.44 15.51
CA GLU A 10 3.27 22.21 15.09
C GLU A 10 3.01 22.77 13.69
N ASP A 11 3.52 23.97 13.39
CA ASP A 11 3.39 24.60 12.07
C ASP A 11 4.22 23.90 11.01
N GLU A 12 5.42 23.41 11.37
CA GLU A 12 6.21 22.57 10.47
C GLU A 12 5.49 21.26 10.16
N PHE A 13 4.90 20.61 11.18
CA PHE A 13 4.12 19.39 10.99
C PHE A 13 2.87 19.66 10.14
N LEU A 14 2.16 20.75 10.41
CA LEU A 14 1.02 21.19 9.61
C LEU A 14 1.43 21.39 8.14
N MET A 15 2.54 22.09 7.89
CA MET A 15 3.08 22.28 6.54
C MET A 15 3.32 20.92 5.84
N PHE A 16 3.91 19.96 6.56
CA PHE A 16 4.14 18.61 6.02
C PHE A 16 2.81 17.90 5.70
N MET A 17 1.84 17.92 6.60
CA MET A 17 0.51 17.31 6.38
C MET A 17 -0.24 17.99 5.23
N MET A 18 -0.16 19.32 5.10
CA MET A 18 -0.69 20.07 3.95
C MET A 18 0.00 19.63 2.65
N ARG A 19 1.32 19.40 2.66
CA ARG A 19 2.04 18.89 1.49
C ARG A 19 1.47 17.56 1.01
N LEU A 20 1.25 16.62 1.92
CA LEU A 20 0.67 15.33 1.57
C LEU A 20 -0.78 15.49 1.09
N ARG A 21 -1.61 16.18 1.86
CA ARG A 21 -3.05 16.25 1.66
C ARG A 21 -3.43 17.09 0.45
N LEU A 22 -2.78 18.22 0.23
CA LEU A 22 -3.13 19.21 -0.80
C LEU A 22 -2.20 19.16 -2.02
N GLY A 23 -1.04 18.51 -1.93
CA GLY A 23 -0.10 18.41 -3.03
C GLY A 23 0.58 19.74 -3.43
N LEU A 24 0.49 20.78 -2.57
CA LEU A 24 1.00 22.11 -2.86
C LEU A 24 2.51 22.11 -3.17
N THR A 25 2.97 23.05 -3.99
CA THR A 25 4.37 23.16 -4.39
C THR A 25 5.25 23.80 -3.28
N ILE A 26 6.57 23.57 -3.33
CA ILE A 26 7.54 24.23 -2.44
C ILE A 26 7.43 25.77 -2.58
N THR A 27 7.17 26.25 -3.79
CA THR A 27 7.01 27.70 -4.04
C THR A 27 5.77 28.26 -3.33
N ASP A 28 4.69 27.53 -3.32
CA ASP A 28 3.46 27.93 -2.64
C ASP A 28 3.66 27.99 -1.11
N PHE A 29 4.31 26.97 -0.53
CA PHE A 29 4.66 26.99 0.90
C PHE A 29 5.63 28.12 1.25
N SER A 30 6.63 28.37 0.40
CA SER A 30 7.57 29.48 0.59
C SER A 30 6.82 30.82 0.73
N PHE A 31 5.81 31.02 -0.11
CA PHE A 31 4.96 32.22 -0.03
C PHE A 31 4.07 32.26 1.20
N ARG A 32 3.32 31.18 1.49
CA ARG A 32 2.37 31.10 2.62
C ARG A 32 3.02 31.27 3.99
N PHE A 33 4.18 30.66 4.18
CA PHE A 33 4.89 30.65 5.46
C PHE A 33 6.02 31.68 5.51
N SER A 34 6.18 32.51 4.48
CA SER A 34 7.23 33.53 4.40
C SER A 34 8.65 32.98 4.62
N LEU A 35 8.91 31.76 4.12
CA LEU A 35 10.19 31.05 4.22
C LEU A 35 10.91 30.95 2.89
N SER A 36 12.22 30.72 2.92
CA SER A 36 12.97 30.37 1.71
C SER A 36 12.53 28.97 1.18
N LYS A 37 12.60 28.77 -0.16
CA LYS A 37 12.35 27.45 -0.76
C LYS A 37 13.28 26.36 -0.19
N ALA A 38 14.52 26.72 0.14
CA ALA A 38 15.49 25.81 0.73
C ALA A 38 15.04 25.37 2.13
N THR A 39 14.60 26.31 2.97
CA THR A 39 14.05 26.03 4.31
C THR A 39 12.83 25.12 4.24
N VAL A 40 11.87 25.43 3.37
CA VAL A 40 10.67 24.57 3.14
C VAL A 40 11.09 23.16 2.72
N SER A 41 12.02 23.03 1.78
CA SER A 41 12.49 21.71 1.33
C SER A 41 13.15 20.93 2.46
N THR A 42 13.93 21.59 3.31
CA THR A 42 14.56 20.97 4.49
C THR A 42 13.51 20.48 5.48
N ILE A 43 12.53 21.32 5.85
CA ILE A 43 11.45 20.97 6.77
C ILE A 43 10.69 19.74 6.24
N LEU A 44 10.20 19.79 4.99
CA LEU A 44 9.44 18.69 4.39
C LEU A 44 10.24 17.37 4.35
N THR A 45 11.53 17.45 4.03
CA THR A 45 12.40 16.26 3.98
C THR A 45 12.69 15.71 5.37
N THR A 46 12.88 16.59 6.35
CA THR A 46 13.11 16.20 7.76
C THR A 46 11.89 15.48 8.32
N TRP A 47 10.70 16.04 8.16
CA TRP A 47 9.46 15.40 8.59
C TRP A 47 9.20 14.07 7.89
N LEU A 48 9.46 13.98 6.59
CA LEU A 48 9.32 12.72 5.85
C LEU A 48 10.21 11.63 6.43
N LYS A 49 11.50 11.94 6.67
CA LYS A 49 12.46 10.98 7.24
C LYS A 49 12.09 10.61 8.67
N TYR A 50 11.72 11.61 9.48
CA TYR A 50 11.31 11.42 10.88
C TYR A 50 10.13 10.46 10.97
N LEU A 51 9.05 10.74 10.24
CA LEU A 51 7.84 9.90 10.26
C LEU A 51 8.10 8.51 9.66
N PHE A 52 8.90 8.42 8.59
CA PHE A 52 9.24 7.12 8.02
C PHE A 52 9.96 6.21 9.04
N ILE A 53 10.89 6.76 9.81
CA ILE A 53 11.62 6.01 10.84
C ILE A 53 10.67 5.63 12.00
N HIS A 54 9.93 6.60 12.54
CA HIS A 54 9.13 6.36 13.74
C HIS A 54 7.87 5.53 13.47
N LEU A 55 7.14 5.82 12.38
CA LEU A 55 5.97 5.02 12.01
C LEU A 55 6.39 3.62 11.52
N GLY A 56 7.56 3.50 10.88
CA GLY A 56 8.09 2.21 10.44
C GLY A 56 8.45 1.25 11.58
N GLN A 57 8.57 1.73 12.82
CA GLN A 57 8.79 0.91 14.01
C GLN A 57 7.49 0.33 14.58
N LEU A 58 6.34 0.81 14.14
CA LEU A 58 5.05 0.31 14.60
C LEU A 58 4.83 -1.13 14.14
N LYS A 59 4.36 -1.98 15.05
CA LYS A 59 3.93 -3.33 14.74
C LYS A 59 2.54 -3.29 14.09
N ILE A 60 2.50 -3.04 12.78
CA ILE A 60 1.24 -2.88 12.04
C ILE A 60 0.53 -4.20 11.74
N TRP A 61 1.17 -5.37 11.94
CA TRP A 61 0.52 -6.67 11.82
C TRP A 61 -0.03 -7.10 13.18
N PRO A 62 -1.36 -7.06 13.40
CA PRO A 62 -1.95 -7.40 14.69
C PRO A 62 -1.91 -8.92 14.93
N HIS A 63 -2.03 -9.31 16.19
CA HIS A 63 -2.22 -10.72 16.54
C HIS A 63 -3.56 -11.24 15.99
N ARG A 64 -3.62 -12.52 15.56
CA ARG A 64 -4.82 -13.11 14.95
C ARG A 64 -6.11 -12.96 15.77
N ASN A 65 -6.02 -12.98 17.10
CA ASN A 65 -7.20 -12.79 17.96
C ASN A 65 -7.80 -11.39 17.78
N VAL A 66 -6.96 -10.38 17.58
CA VAL A 66 -7.39 -9.01 17.28
C VAL A 66 -8.04 -8.98 15.90
N LEU A 67 -7.41 -9.57 14.89
CA LEU A 67 -8.00 -9.69 13.55
C LEU A 67 -9.39 -10.34 13.60
N GLY A 68 -9.53 -11.48 14.28
CA GLY A 68 -10.78 -12.22 14.37
C GLY A 68 -11.87 -11.50 15.18
N SER A 69 -11.50 -10.69 16.19
CA SER A 69 -12.47 -9.91 17.00
C SER A 69 -13.00 -8.69 16.24
N HIS A 70 -12.20 -8.09 15.35
CA HIS A 70 -12.55 -6.89 14.60
C HIS A 70 -13.06 -7.16 13.17
N MET A 71 -13.05 -8.42 12.76
CA MET A 71 -13.50 -8.81 11.42
C MET A 71 -15.00 -8.53 11.23
N PRO A 72 -15.44 -7.88 10.14
CA PRO A 72 -16.84 -7.66 9.82
C PRO A 72 -17.62 -8.99 9.78
N LYS A 73 -18.88 -8.98 10.21
CA LYS A 73 -19.69 -10.22 10.35
C LYS A 73 -19.75 -11.01 9.04
N ASP A 74 -20.11 -10.39 7.94
CA ASP A 74 -20.22 -11.04 6.62
C ASP A 74 -18.88 -11.64 6.16
N PHE A 75 -17.76 -10.94 6.42
CA PHE A 75 -16.43 -11.46 6.12
C PHE A 75 -16.09 -12.68 7.00
N LYS A 76 -16.42 -12.61 8.29
CA LYS A 76 -16.15 -13.67 9.26
C LYS A 76 -16.96 -14.95 8.97
N GLU A 77 -18.18 -14.81 8.47
CA GLU A 77 -19.02 -15.94 8.07
C GLU A 77 -18.47 -16.69 6.86
N LYS A 78 -17.97 -15.95 5.86
CA LYS A 78 -17.50 -16.52 4.60
C LYS A 78 -16.02 -16.91 4.61
N TYR A 79 -15.18 -16.12 5.27
CA TYR A 79 -13.72 -16.28 5.29
C TYR A 79 -13.12 -16.15 6.71
N PRO A 80 -13.56 -16.96 7.68
CA PRO A 80 -13.16 -16.83 9.10
C PRO A 80 -11.64 -16.99 9.32
N ASN A 81 -10.96 -17.68 8.42
CA ASN A 81 -9.52 -17.95 8.51
C ASN A 81 -8.68 -17.00 7.65
N ASN A 82 -9.28 -16.00 7.01
CA ASN A 82 -8.52 -15.07 6.21
C ASN A 82 -7.81 -14.06 7.12
N VAL A 83 -6.49 -13.98 7.03
CA VAL A 83 -5.68 -13.13 7.91
C VAL A 83 -5.18 -11.85 7.22
N CYS A 84 -5.17 -11.83 5.88
CA CYS A 84 -4.72 -10.67 5.12
C CYS A 84 -5.32 -10.68 3.71
N ILE A 85 -5.62 -9.51 3.19
CA ILE A 85 -6.02 -9.29 1.80
C ILE A 85 -4.87 -8.53 1.13
N ILE A 86 -4.33 -9.05 0.05
CA ILE A 86 -3.21 -8.42 -0.68
C ILE A 86 -3.64 -7.93 -2.05
N ASP A 87 -3.07 -6.81 -2.45
CA ASP A 87 -3.22 -6.25 -3.79
C ASP A 87 -1.99 -5.44 -4.20
N CYS A 88 -1.84 -5.19 -5.50
CA CYS A 88 -0.84 -4.29 -6.04
C CYS A 88 -1.47 -2.98 -6.47
N THR A 89 -0.83 -1.88 -6.08
CA THR A 89 -1.22 -0.55 -6.55
C THR A 89 -0.08 0.11 -7.32
N GLU A 90 -0.42 0.98 -8.25
CA GLU A 90 0.54 1.67 -9.10
C GLU A 90 0.45 3.19 -8.94
N LEU A 91 1.58 3.82 -8.71
CA LEU A 91 1.75 5.27 -8.69
C LEU A 91 2.29 5.74 -10.03
N LYS A 92 1.62 6.68 -10.67
CA LYS A 92 2.10 7.27 -11.92
C LYS A 92 3.36 8.11 -11.67
N ILE A 93 4.33 8.02 -12.57
CA ILE A 93 5.54 8.84 -12.55
C ILE A 93 5.67 9.60 -13.87
N GLN A 94 6.39 10.70 -13.85
CA GLN A 94 6.80 11.37 -15.08
C GLN A 94 7.62 10.40 -15.93
N VAL A 95 7.45 10.49 -17.25
CA VAL A 95 8.18 9.65 -18.19
C VAL A 95 9.69 9.92 -18.06
N PRO A 96 10.51 8.90 -17.70
CA PRO A 96 11.95 9.09 -17.61
C PRO A 96 12.57 9.44 -18.98
N SER A 97 13.59 10.25 -19.01
CA SER A 97 14.31 10.59 -20.26
C SER A 97 15.10 9.42 -20.84
N SER A 98 15.54 8.48 -20.01
CA SER A 98 16.26 7.28 -20.44
C SER A 98 15.29 6.23 -20.96
N LEU A 99 15.45 5.77 -22.21
CA LEU A 99 14.63 4.73 -22.83
C LEU A 99 14.62 3.42 -22.02
N VAL A 100 15.76 3.05 -21.42
CA VAL A 100 15.84 1.85 -20.56
C VAL A 100 14.96 2.00 -19.33
N LYS A 101 15.04 3.14 -18.61
CA LYS A 101 14.20 3.42 -17.44
C LYS A 101 12.73 3.52 -17.83
N GLN A 102 12.45 4.11 -18.98
CA GLN A 102 11.09 4.20 -19.54
C GLN A 102 10.49 2.81 -19.75
N SER A 103 11.21 1.92 -20.45
CA SER A 103 10.78 0.52 -20.68
C SER A 103 10.58 -0.24 -19.35
N GLN A 104 11.50 -0.09 -18.40
CA GLN A 104 11.41 -0.77 -17.10
C GLN A 104 10.22 -0.31 -16.25
N SER A 105 9.88 0.98 -16.32
CA SER A 105 8.78 1.54 -15.53
C SER A 105 7.42 1.53 -16.25
N TYR A 106 7.37 1.13 -17.52
CA TYR A 106 6.12 1.10 -18.29
C TYR A 106 5.20 -0.03 -17.83
N SER A 107 4.00 0.32 -17.41
CA SER A 107 2.93 -0.61 -17.07
C SER A 107 2.00 -0.78 -18.27
N ASN A 108 1.93 -1.99 -18.82
CA ASN A 108 0.99 -2.31 -19.89
C ASN A 108 -0.46 -2.15 -19.43
N TYR A 109 -0.74 -2.46 -18.16
CA TYR A 109 -2.08 -2.35 -17.57
C TYR A 109 -2.55 -0.89 -17.47
N LYS A 110 -1.66 0.03 -17.09
CA LYS A 110 -1.97 1.47 -16.94
C LYS A 110 -1.63 2.29 -18.19
N SER A 111 -1.00 1.68 -19.20
CA SER A 111 -0.53 2.35 -20.43
C SER A 111 0.31 3.60 -20.16
N THR A 112 1.10 3.58 -19.09
CA THR A 112 1.96 4.70 -18.66
C THR A 112 3.11 4.22 -17.78
N ASN A 113 4.06 5.12 -17.48
CA ASN A 113 5.16 4.81 -16.56
C ASN A 113 4.69 4.89 -15.11
N THR A 114 4.95 3.85 -14.35
CA THR A 114 4.49 3.69 -12.96
C THR A 114 5.55 3.08 -12.06
N LEU A 115 5.33 3.21 -10.76
CA LEU A 115 5.93 2.40 -9.72
C LEU A 115 4.83 1.57 -9.07
N LYS A 116 5.11 0.30 -8.79
CA LYS A 116 4.16 -0.67 -8.25
C LYS A 116 4.54 -1.09 -6.83
N SER A 117 3.59 -1.09 -5.91
CA SER A 117 3.74 -1.58 -4.54
C SER A 117 2.71 -2.65 -4.25
N LEU A 118 3.13 -3.70 -3.54
CA LEU A 118 2.23 -4.67 -2.93
C LEU A 118 1.86 -4.18 -1.54
N VAL A 119 0.59 -4.21 -1.23
CA VAL A 119 0.06 -3.90 0.10
C VAL A 119 -0.74 -5.07 0.63
N GLY A 120 -0.77 -5.22 1.95
CA GLY A 120 -1.63 -6.16 2.65
C GLY A 120 -2.45 -5.42 3.68
N VAL A 121 -3.74 -5.72 3.73
CA VAL A 121 -4.68 -5.10 4.68
C VAL A 121 -5.46 -6.17 5.43
N ASP A 122 -6.02 -5.79 6.57
CA ASP A 122 -7.01 -6.60 7.28
C ASP A 122 -8.42 -6.47 6.64
N ALA A 123 -9.40 -7.14 7.22
CA ALA A 123 -10.79 -7.10 6.76
C ALA A 123 -11.48 -5.74 6.97
N LYS A 124 -10.89 -4.78 7.69
CA LYS A 124 -11.37 -3.40 7.83
C LYS A 124 -10.69 -2.43 6.88
N GLY A 125 -9.61 -2.85 6.22
CA GLY A 125 -8.83 -2.03 5.31
C GLY A 125 -7.67 -1.29 5.99
N ASP A 126 -7.21 -1.74 7.17
CA ASP A 126 -6.02 -1.20 7.80
C ASP A 126 -4.76 -1.88 7.22
N PHE A 127 -3.76 -1.09 6.88
CA PHE A 127 -2.51 -1.59 6.33
C PHE A 127 -1.73 -2.39 7.36
N MET A 128 -1.44 -3.64 7.02
CA MET A 128 -0.64 -4.58 7.82
C MET A 128 0.71 -4.86 7.17
N PHE A 129 0.81 -4.68 5.86
CA PHE A 129 2.02 -4.86 5.08
C PHE A 129 2.11 -3.84 3.95
N ILE A 130 3.28 -3.25 3.77
CA ILE A 130 3.56 -2.26 2.72
C ILE A 130 4.92 -2.61 2.13
N SER A 131 4.97 -2.99 0.86
CA SER A 131 6.24 -3.23 0.18
C SER A 131 6.91 -1.93 -0.23
N GLN A 132 8.21 -2.00 -0.50
CA GLN A 132 8.85 -0.96 -1.31
C GLN A 132 8.21 -0.89 -2.71
N LEU A 133 8.44 0.21 -3.38
CA LEU A 133 8.00 0.44 -4.76
C LEU A 133 8.96 -0.24 -5.75
N TYR A 134 8.41 -0.93 -6.70
CA TYR A 134 9.10 -1.57 -7.82
C TYR A 134 8.74 -0.87 -9.14
N THR A 135 9.48 -1.13 -10.19
CA THR A 135 9.17 -0.62 -11.52
C THR A 135 7.89 -1.23 -12.09
N GLY A 136 7.08 -0.44 -12.80
CA GLY A 136 5.74 -0.83 -13.23
C GLY A 136 5.64 -2.07 -14.13
N SER A 137 6.72 -2.45 -14.82
CA SER A 137 6.76 -3.65 -15.66
C SER A 137 6.82 -4.98 -14.88
N ILE A 138 7.11 -4.95 -13.57
CA ILE A 138 7.22 -6.16 -12.75
C ILE A 138 5.86 -6.84 -12.60
N SER A 139 5.82 -8.17 -12.63
CA SER A 139 4.60 -8.92 -12.34
C SER A 139 4.31 -8.98 -10.83
N GLU A 140 3.04 -9.13 -10.46
CA GLU A 140 2.60 -9.24 -9.07
C GLU A 140 3.26 -10.43 -8.36
N LYS A 141 3.32 -11.57 -9.02
CA LYS A 141 4.04 -12.76 -8.53
C LYS A 141 5.51 -12.46 -8.22
N GLN A 142 6.21 -11.75 -9.10
CA GLN A 142 7.61 -11.38 -8.84
C GLN A 142 7.76 -10.39 -7.69
N ILE A 143 6.79 -9.50 -7.47
CA ILE A 143 6.81 -8.60 -6.32
C ILE A 143 6.72 -9.43 -5.03
N VAL A 144 5.80 -10.40 -4.95
CA VAL A 144 5.66 -11.26 -3.75
C VAL A 144 6.97 -11.94 -3.39
N TYR A 145 7.72 -12.44 -4.37
CA TYR A 145 9.03 -13.06 -4.11
C TYR A 145 10.10 -12.09 -3.60
N ARG A 146 10.01 -10.80 -3.95
CA ARG A 146 11.04 -9.80 -3.67
C ARG A 146 10.72 -8.90 -2.49
N CYS A 147 9.44 -8.75 -2.13
CA CYS A 147 9.00 -7.73 -1.16
C CYS A 147 9.14 -8.16 0.31
N GLY A 148 9.51 -9.41 0.57
CA GLY A 148 9.66 -9.93 1.92
C GLY A 148 8.37 -10.44 2.57
N LEU A 149 7.21 -10.40 1.88
CA LEU A 149 5.94 -10.90 2.42
C LEU A 149 6.02 -12.36 2.84
N LEU A 150 6.59 -13.24 2.00
CA LEU A 150 6.71 -14.67 2.33
C LEU A 150 7.57 -14.90 3.55
N ASN A 151 8.65 -14.13 3.72
CA ASN A 151 9.51 -14.20 4.91
C ASN A 151 8.76 -13.73 6.17
N LEU A 152 7.99 -12.65 6.06
CA LEU A 152 7.13 -12.16 7.14
C LEU A 152 6.10 -13.22 7.55
N LEU A 153 5.40 -13.83 6.58
CA LEU A 153 4.44 -14.90 6.84
C LEU A 153 5.10 -16.11 7.51
N ALA A 154 6.26 -16.53 7.05
CA ALA A 154 7.02 -17.63 7.67
C ALA A 154 7.37 -17.30 9.14
N GLN A 155 7.81 -16.09 9.42
CA GLN A 155 8.06 -15.60 10.77
C GLN A 155 6.77 -15.60 11.62
N LYS A 156 5.65 -15.12 11.08
CA LYS A 156 4.35 -15.09 11.77
C LYS A 156 3.84 -16.50 12.09
N VAL A 157 4.04 -17.45 11.20
CA VAL A 157 3.71 -18.87 11.43
C VAL A 157 4.60 -19.44 12.52
N SER A 158 5.90 -19.16 12.52
CA SER A 158 6.82 -19.66 13.56
C SER A 158 6.52 -19.10 14.95
N LEU A 159 5.96 -17.88 15.03
CA LEU A 159 5.53 -17.24 16.28
C LEU A 159 4.11 -17.65 16.72
N GLY A 160 3.38 -18.43 15.92
CA GLY A 160 2.00 -18.80 16.20
C GLY A 160 0.99 -17.65 16.03
N GLU A 161 1.40 -16.55 15.42
CA GLU A 161 0.54 -15.40 15.13
C GLU A 161 -0.33 -15.63 13.88
N VAL A 162 0.10 -16.53 13.00
CA VAL A 162 -0.64 -17.08 11.86
C VAL A 162 -0.59 -18.61 11.98
N LEU A 163 -1.71 -19.29 11.80
CA LEU A 163 -1.79 -20.74 12.04
C LEU A 163 -1.90 -21.53 10.72
N PRO A 164 -1.52 -22.81 10.74
CA PRO A 164 -1.83 -23.72 9.63
C PRO A 164 -3.33 -23.71 9.30
N GLY A 165 -3.65 -23.54 8.02
CA GLY A 165 -5.03 -23.43 7.54
C GLY A 165 -5.58 -22.00 7.44
N ASP A 166 -4.86 -21.01 7.98
CA ASP A 166 -5.16 -19.60 7.70
C ASP A 166 -4.93 -19.28 6.22
N ALA A 167 -5.59 -18.24 5.73
CA ALA A 167 -5.61 -17.90 4.31
C ALA A 167 -5.18 -16.45 4.04
N ILE A 168 -4.61 -16.25 2.87
CA ILE A 168 -4.38 -14.94 2.26
C ILE A 168 -5.38 -14.79 1.10
N MET A 169 -6.07 -13.66 1.02
CA MET A 169 -6.95 -13.32 -0.09
C MET A 169 -6.21 -12.43 -1.09
N ALA A 170 -6.38 -12.70 -2.37
CA ALA A 170 -5.75 -11.94 -3.44
C ALA A 170 -6.56 -12.00 -4.74
N ASP A 171 -6.19 -11.18 -5.73
CA ASP A 171 -6.70 -11.30 -7.10
C ASP A 171 -5.99 -12.42 -7.88
N LYS A 172 -6.53 -12.77 -9.04
CA LYS A 172 -6.02 -13.83 -9.94
C LYS A 172 -4.56 -13.68 -10.32
N GLY A 173 -4.04 -12.46 -10.39
CA GLY A 173 -2.63 -12.18 -10.71
C GLY A 173 -1.62 -12.77 -9.73
N PHE A 174 -2.08 -13.14 -8.52
CA PHE A 174 -1.25 -13.68 -7.44
C PHE A 174 -1.24 -15.22 -7.43
N ASP A 175 -0.62 -15.83 -8.43
CA ASP A 175 -0.43 -17.28 -8.44
C ASP A 175 0.75 -17.69 -7.52
N ILE A 176 0.48 -17.70 -6.21
CA ILE A 176 1.43 -17.98 -5.12
C ILE A 176 0.99 -19.15 -4.22
N GLY A 177 0.05 -19.96 -4.70
CA GLY A 177 -0.53 -21.04 -3.92
C GLY A 177 0.50 -22.09 -3.48
N SER A 178 1.50 -22.38 -4.32
CA SER A 178 2.57 -23.32 -4.00
C SER A 178 3.48 -22.82 -2.86
N GLU A 179 3.74 -21.52 -2.81
CA GLU A 179 4.54 -20.88 -1.77
C GLU A 179 3.82 -20.85 -0.43
N LEU A 180 2.54 -20.49 -0.45
CA LEU A 180 1.71 -20.49 0.76
C LEU A 180 1.49 -21.91 1.31
N SER A 181 1.33 -22.89 0.45
CA SER A 181 1.20 -24.31 0.85
C SER A 181 2.41 -24.83 1.61
N LYS A 182 3.64 -24.37 1.30
CA LYS A 182 4.86 -24.70 2.06
C LYS A 182 4.79 -24.18 3.51
N LEU A 183 4.05 -23.09 3.72
CA LEU A 183 3.78 -22.52 5.05
C LEU A 183 2.50 -23.08 5.68
N LYS A 184 1.86 -24.08 5.05
CA LYS A 184 0.55 -24.62 5.42
C LYS A 184 -0.57 -23.57 5.43
N LEU A 185 -0.42 -22.52 4.62
CA LEU A 185 -1.43 -21.48 4.41
C LEU A 185 -2.20 -21.73 3.13
N LYS A 186 -3.40 -21.16 3.05
CA LYS A 186 -4.29 -21.24 1.88
C LYS A 186 -4.26 -19.93 1.10
N LEU A 187 -4.57 -20.01 -0.19
CA LEU A 187 -4.77 -18.86 -1.06
C LEU A 187 -6.24 -18.78 -1.48
N ASN A 188 -6.90 -17.68 -1.15
CA ASN A 188 -8.26 -17.36 -1.57
C ASN A 188 -8.19 -16.43 -2.78
N ILE A 189 -8.30 -16.99 -3.98
CA ILE A 189 -8.36 -16.24 -5.26
C ILE A 189 -9.60 -16.67 -6.04
N PRO A 190 -10.10 -15.83 -6.96
CA PRO A 190 -11.13 -16.23 -7.90
C PRO A 190 -10.67 -17.45 -8.71
N PRO A 191 -11.53 -18.45 -8.94
CA PRO A 191 -11.17 -19.63 -9.69
C PRO A 191 -10.73 -19.27 -11.12
N PHE A 192 -9.79 -20.07 -11.65
CA PHE A 192 -9.39 -19.98 -13.05
C PHE A 192 -10.41 -20.70 -13.91
N LEU A 193 -10.74 -20.16 -15.08
CA LEU A 193 -11.40 -20.92 -16.13
C LEU A 193 -10.41 -21.99 -16.60
N GLY A 194 -10.68 -23.25 -16.29
CA GLY A 194 -9.88 -24.36 -16.75
C GLY A 194 -10.03 -24.57 -18.25
N SER A 195 -10.05 -25.82 -18.69
CA SER A 195 -10.36 -26.22 -20.09
C SER A 195 -11.83 -26.02 -20.47
N ASP A 196 -12.70 -25.67 -19.55
CA ASP A 196 -14.13 -25.56 -19.73
C ASP A 196 -14.53 -24.24 -20.36
N THR A 197 -15.54 -24.27 -21.23
CA THR A 197 -16.00 -23.09 -21.97
C THR A 197 -16.83 -22.12 -21.11
N GLN A 198 -17.30 -22.56 -19.95
CA GLN A 198 -18.09 -21.76 -19.00
C GLN A 198 -17.74 -22.10 -17.55
N PHE A 199 -17.89 -21.12 -16.66
CA PHE A 199 -17.79 -21.33 -15.21
C PHE A 199 -18.98 -22.15 -14.71
N GLU A 200 -18.73 -23.07 -13.79
CA GLU A 200 -19.80 -23.65 -12.98
C GLU A 200 -20.44 -22.57 -12.08
N GLU A 201 -21.72 -22.73 -11.75
CA GLU A 201 -22.44 -21.80 -10.89
C GLU A 201 -21.71 -21.57 -9.55
N SER A 202 -21.11 -22.61 -8.98
CA SER A 202 -20.32 -22.57 -7.75
C SER A 202 -19.10 -21.66 -7.88
N ASP A 203 -18.45 -21.63 -9.05
CA ASP A 203 -17.27 -20.79 -9.31
C ASP A 203 -17.64 -19.34 -9.59
N VAL A 204 -18.80 -19.10 -10.19
CA VAL A 204 -19.35 -17.74 -10.31
C VAL A 204 -19.63 -17.15 -8.93
N ILE A 205 -20.29 -17.92 -8.05
CA ILE A 205 -20.57 -17.48 -6.66
C ILE A 205 -19.28 -17.20 -5.89
N LYS A 206 -18.28 -18.09 -5.98
CA LYS A 206 -16.96 -17.87 -5.36
C LYS A 206 -16.28 -16.61 -5.89
N THR A 207 -16.29 -16.41 -7.20
CA THR A 207 -15.71 -15.23 -7.83
C THR A 207 -16.36 -13.96 -7.32
N GLN A 208 -17.70 -13.90 -7.29
CA GLN A 208 -18.45 -12.75 -6.78
C GLN A 208 -18.16 -12.51 -5.30
N THR A 209 -18.08 -13.56 -4.50
CA THR A 209 -17.84 -13.44 -3.06
C THR A 209 -16.43 -12.94 -2.78
N ILE A 210 -15.42 -13.44 -3.48
CA ILE A 210 -14.04 -12.94 -3.33
C ILE A 210 -13.94 -11.49 -3.79
N ALA A 211 -14.52 -11.13 -4.94
CA ALA A 211 -14.53 -9.76 -5.44
C ALA A 211 -15.20 -8.79 -4.46
N GLN A 212 -16.31 -9.21 -3.83
CA GLN A 212 -16.99 -8.41 -2.81
C GLN A 212 -16.09 -8.12 -1.60
N HIS A 213 -15.25 -9.04 -1.19
CA HIS A 213 -14.37 -8.88 -0.02
C HIS A 213 -13.01 -8.26 -0.40
N HIS A 214 -12.58 -8.39 -1.65
CA HIS A 214 -11.38 -7.72 -2.17
C HIS A 214 -11.53 -6.18 -2.20
N ILE A 215 -12.77 -5.68 -2.17
CA ILE A 215 -13.05 -4.23 -2.10
C ILE A 215 -12.41 -3.55 -0.89
N HIS A 216 -12.12 -4.28 0.21
CA HIS A 216 -11.48 -3.69 1.39
C HIS A 216 -10.07 -3.17 1.09
N VAL A 217 -9.26 -3.93 0.34
CA VAL A 217 -7.93 -3.46 -0.05
C VAL A 217 -8.00 -2.34 -1.08
N GLU A 218 -8.95 -2.38 -2.01
CA GLU A 218 -9.17 -1.30 -2.98
C GLU A 218 -9.57 0.00 -2.30
N ARG A 219 -10.44 -0.07 -1.28
CA ARG A 219 -10.83 1.08 -0.46
C ARG A 219 -9.65 1.63 0.34
N ALA A 220 -8.81 0.78 0.94
CA ALA A 220 -7.60 1.19 1.63
C ALA A 220 -6.65 1.95 0.69
N ILE A 221 -6.39 1.40 -0.49
CA ILE A 221 -5.62 2.05 -1.55
C ILE A 221 -6.27 3.38 -1.95
N GLY A 222 -7.61 3.39 -2.12
CA GLY A 222 -8.39 4.60 -2.41
C GLY A 222 -8.24 5.68 -1.33
N LYS A 223 -8.17 5.28 -0.04
CA LYS A 223 -7.93 6.19 1.10
C LYS A 223 -6.57 6.88 0.98
N VAL A 224 -5.51 6.14 0.65
CA VAL A 224 -4.17 6.72 0.42
C VAL A 224 -4.15 7.62 -0.82
N ARG A 225 -4.87 7.28 -1.86
CA ARG A 225 -4.96 8.12 -3.08
C ARG A 225 -5.68 9.47 -2.87
N ARG A 226 -6.36 9.67 -1.71
CA ARG A 226 -6.90 10.99 -1.32
C ARG A 226 -5.80 11.98 -0.92
N PHE A 227 -4.58 11.51 -0.68
CA PHE A 227 -3.42 12.41 -0.57
C PHE A 227 -3.11 12.98 -1.96
N ALA A 228 -3.37 14.27 -2.16
CA ALA A 228 -3.24 14.92 -3.46
C ALA A 228 -1.81 14.93 -4.00
N ILE A 229 -0.81 14.60 -3.17
CA ILE A 229 0.57 14.37 -3.61
C ILE A 229 0.65 13.25 -4.67
N PHE A 230 -0.32 12.31 -4.71
CA PHE A 230 -0.40 11.21 -5.69
C PHE A 230 -1.41 11.46 -6.82
N SER A 231 -2.07 12.62 -6.85
CA SER A 231 -3.10 12.92 -7.86
C SER A 231 -2.55 13.15 -9.27
N SER A 232 -1.28 13.54 -9.36
CA SER A 232 -0.56 13.75 -10.63
C SER A 232 0.69 12.86 -10.70
N PRO A 233 1.24 12.62 -11.91
CA PRO A 233 2.48 11.86 -12.06
C PRO A 233 3.61 12.44 -11.21
N LEU A 234 4.22 11.58 -10.37
CA LEU A 234 5.31 11.99 -9.49
C LEU A 234 6.54 12.41 -10.30
N PRO A 235 7.16 13.55 -9.97
CA PRO A 235 8.38 13.97 -10.63
C PRO A 235 9.53 12.97 -10.46
N VAL A 236 10.34 12.78 -11.51
CA VAL A 236 11.53 11.91 -11.45
C VAL A 236 12.49 12.32 -10.32
N ALA A 237 12.57 13.61 -10.01
CA ALA A 237 13.37 14.13 -8.90
C ALA A 237 12.94 13.60 -7.52
N MET A 238 11.69 13.16 -7.36
CA MET A 238 11.19 12.60 -6.10
C MET A 238 11.46 11.11 -5.93
N LEU A 239 11.98 10.41 -6.95
CA LEU A 239 12.17 8.96 -6.90
C LEU A 239 13.09 8.51 -5.76
N GLY A 240 14.03 9.35 -5.32
CA GLY A 240 14.91 9.06 -4.18
C GLY A 240 14.19 8.98 -2.82
N SER A 241 13.02 9.58 -2.69
CA SER A 241 12.23 9.61 -1.44
C SER A 241 10.83 9.00 -1.57
N VAL A 242 10.46 8.52 -2.76
CA VAL A 242 9.09 8.06 -3.04
C VAL A 242 8.69 6.84 -2.21
N ASN A 243 9.62 5.94 -1.91
CA ASN A 243 9.35 4.80 -1.01
C ASN A 243 8.95 5.27 0.40
N GLN A 244 9.69 6.25 0.94
CA GLN A 244 9.39 6.84 2.24
C GLN A 244 8.03 7.54 2.21
N LEU A 245 7.78 8.32 1.16
CA LEU A 245 6.52 9.04 0.97
C LEU A 245 5.32 8.08 0.92
N TRP A 246 5.42 7.01 0.12
CA TRP A 246 4.39 5.99 0.00
C TRP A 246 4.12 5.31 1.34
N SER A 247 5.17 4.82 2.01
CA SER A 247 5.04 4.14 3.31
C SER A 247 4.42 5.06 4.37
N VAL A 248 4.85 6.31 4.46
CA VAL A 248 4.31 7.29 5.43
C VAL A 248 2.84 7.55 5.16
N CYS A 249 2.43 7.74 3.90
CA CYS A 249 1.01 7.96 3.56
C CYS A 249 0.13 6.74 3.89
N CYS A 250 0.61 5.52 3.62
CA CYS A 250 -0.10 4.30 4.00
C CYS A 250 -0.24 4.18 5.52
N LEU A 251 0.85 4.41 6.26
CA LEU A 251 0.84 4.32 7.72
C LEU A 251 -0.04 5.41 8.36
N ILE A 252 0.01 6.66 7.88
CA ILE A 252 -0.86 7.73 8.36
C ILE A 252 -2.33 7.38 8.09
N SER A 253 -2.64 6.70 6.99
CA SER A 253 -4.03 6.36 6.67
C SER A 253 -4.67 5.40 7.68
N ASN A 254 -3.90 4.60 8.43
CA ASN A 254 -4.42 3.77 9.52
C ASN A 254 -4.94 4.59 10.71
N PHE A 255 -4.53 5.86 10.84
CA PHE A 255 -5.03 6.78 11.88
C PHE A 255 -6.19 7.66 11.38
N MET A 256 -6.62 7.50 10.15
CA MET A 256 -7.78 8.21 9.61
C MET A 256 -9.04 7.39 9.89
N ASP A 257 -10.20 8.05 9.83
CA ASP A 257 -11.50 7.40 10.04
C ASP A 257 -11.63 6.10 9.23
N PRO A 258 -12.23 5.05 9.81
CA PRO A 258 -12.45 3.79 9.13
C PRO A 258 -13.26 4.00 7.84
N ILE A 259 -13.07 3.11 6.89
CA ILE A 259 -13.77 3.15 5.59
C ILE A 259 -15.20 2.61 5.71
N LEU A 260 -15.42 1.81 6.74
CA LEU A 260 -16.70 1.19 7.10
C LEU A 260 -16.98 1.46 8.58
N GLU A 261 -18.15 1.95 8.89
CA GLU A 261 -18.73 1.90 10.22
C GLU A 261 -19.28 0.51 10.55
#